data_bf1a8a50741c8c05db85941bd3a78c4f
#
_entry.id   bf1a8a50741c8c05db85941bd3a78c4f
#
_cell.length_a   1.000
_cell.length_b   1.000
_cell.length_c   1.000
_cell.angle_alpha   90.00
_cell.angle_beta   90.00
_cell.angle_gamma   90.00
#
_symmetry.space_group_name_H-M   'P 1'
#
loop_
_entity.id
_entity.type
_entity.pdbx_description
1 polymer ?
#
loop_
_entity_poly.entity_id
_entity_poly.type
_entity_poly.pdbx_seq_one_letter_code
_entity_poly.pdbx_strand_id
1 'polypeptide(L)'
;KRKASSAGGARQQVVRLQNALIHIMQDADKLHYEGRYKYLKPIVDKVFDFPFISRVVMGPDWPKLDTEQRKQLQKALAKLSVSSFAKEFDSYSGQKFVYDSTRSMGRGKLVRYVFHSGNDRIHFDYQMHKAADGQWKIANVIVDGVSDLALKSGQYRSLYAKKGYSGLIAWIKKQIEAKAKASV
;
A
#
# COMPACT_ATOMS: atom_id res chain seq x y z
N LYS A 1 -31.89 -15.10 9.40
CA LYS A 1 -30.52 -15.47 9.79
C LYS A 1 -29.56 -14.59 9.01
N ARG A 2 -29.07 -13.50 9.65
CA ARG A 2 -27.99 -12.70 9.07
C ARG A 2 -26.76 -13.60 8.98
N LYS A 3 -26.27 -13.88 7.79
CA LYS A 3 -24.93 -14.41 7.60
C LYS A 3 -23.97 -13.41 8.23
N ALA A 4 -23.18 -13.85 9.19
CA ALA A 4 -22.07 -13.08 9.72
C ALA A 4 -21.31 -12.50 8.52
N SER A 5 -21.15 -11.18 8.47
CA SER A 5 -20.37 -10.53 7.43
C SER A 5 -18.99 -11.16 7.46
N SER A 6 -18.60 -11.75 6.35
CA SER A 6 -17.28 -12.37 6.24
C SER A 6 -16.22 -11.36 6.67
N ALA A 7 -15.26 -11.80 7.51
CA ALA A 7 -14.15 -11.00 8.02
C ALA A 7 -13.19 -10.47 6.92
N GLY A 8 -13.70 -10.16 5.73
CA GLY A 8 -12.96 -9.77 4.55
C GLY A 8 -13.69 -8.81 3.62
N GLY A 9 -14.68 -8.07 4.09
CA GLY A 9 -15.34 -7.02 3.30
C GLY A 9 -14.37 -5.91 2.89
N ALA A 10 -14.66 -5.22 1.79
CA ALA A 10 -13.78 -4.18 1.24
C ALA A 10 -13.41 -3.12 2.27
N ARG A 11 -14.40 -2.53 2.93
CA ARG A 11 -14.15 -1.51 3.97
C ARG A 11 -13.36 -2.06 5.15
N GLN A 12 -13.61 -3.31 5.56
CA GLN A 12 -12.89 -3.91 6.68
C GLN A 12 -11.38 -4.04 6.43
N GLN A 13 -10.96 -4.32 5.19
CA GLN A 13 -9.55 -4.38 4.83
C GLN A 13 -8.89 -3.00 4.98
N VAL A 14 -9.59 -1.95 4.57
CA VAL A 14 -9.13 -0.56 4.76
C VAL A 14 -9.01 -0.23 6.25
N VAL A 15 -10.02 -0.60 7.05
CA VAL A 15 -10.02 -0.36 8.50
C VAL A 15 -8.85 -1.08 9.18
N ARG A 16 -8.53 -2.30 8.77
CA ARG A 16 -7.35 -3.03 9.30
C ARG A 16 -6.06 -2.26 9.07
N LEU A 17 -5.87 -1.74 7.86
CA LEU A 17 -4.70 -0.91 7.55
C LEU A 17 -4.68 0.35 8.40
N GLN A 18 -5.80 1.07 8.45
CA GLN A 18 -5.89 2.34 9.17
C GLN A 18 -5.68 2.18 10.68
N ASN A 19 -6.25 1.14 11.28
CA ASN A 19 -6.03 0.83 12.70
C ASN A 19 -4.54 0.54 12.98
N ALA A 20 -3.87 -0.16 12.07
CA ALA A 20 -2.45 -0.43 12.19
C ALA A 20 -1.62 0.85 12.08
N LEU A 21 -1.97 1.75 11.16
CA LEU A 21 -1.30 3.05 11.00
C LEU A 21 -1.46 3.94 12.23
N ILE A 22 -2.66 3.99 12.80
CA ILE A 22 -2.90 4.73 14.05
C ILE A 22 -2.08 4.12 15.20
N HIS A 23 -2.04 2.78 15.30
CA HIS A 23 -1.27 2.10 16.35
C HIS A 23 0.22 2.44 16.28
N ILE A 24 0.84 2.39 15.08
CA ILE A 24 2.25 2.71 14.95
C ILE A 24 2.57 4.18 15.17
N MET A 25 1.62 5.08 14.93
CA MET A 25 1.77 6.49 15.28
C MET A 25 1.71 6.70 16.79
N GLN A 26 0.72 6.09 17.47
CA GLN A 26 0.56 6.22 18.92
C GLN A 26 1.75 5.68 19.69
N ASP A 27 2.34 4.58 19.23
CA ASP A 27 3.49 3.92 19.87
C ASP A 27 4.82 4.19 19.15
N ALA A 28 4.88 5.25 18.36
CA ALA A 28 6.04 5.53 17.50
C ALA A 28 7.36 5.62 18.28
N ASP A 29 7.36 6.25 19.45
CA ASP A 29 8.55 6.41 20.28
C ASP A 29 9.07 5.09 20.87
N LYS A 30 8.16 4.13 21.12
CA LYS A 30 8.52 2.80 21.62
C LYS A 30 8.97 1.87 20.50
N LEU A 31 8.26 1.94 19.36
CA LEU A 31 8.49 1.02 18.25
C LEU A 31 9.73 1.37 17.44
N HIS A 32 10.03 2.64 17.27
CA HIS A 32 11.00 3.13 16.29
C HIS A 32 10.66 2.65 14.89
N TYR A 33 11.45 2.98 13.88
CA TYR A 33 11.20 2.56 12.51
C TYR A 33 11.09 1.03 12.38
N GLU A 34 12.05 0.30 12.97
CA GLU A 34 12.07 -1.17 12.86
C GLU A 34 10.82 -1.82 13.47
N GLY A 35 10.39 -1.35 14.63
CA GLY A 35 9.18 -1.85 15.29
C GLY A 35 7.93 -1.52 14.50
N ARG A 36 7.84 -0.32 13.95
CA ARG A 36 6.73 0.08 13.07
C ARG A 36 6.70 -0.78 11.81
N TYR A 37 7.85 -1.02 11.19
CA TYR A 37 7.99 -1.88 10.03
C TYR A 37 7.50 -3.31 10.32
N LYS A 38 8.00 -3.92 11.39
CA LYS A 38 7.63 -5.28 11.79
C LYS A 38 6.15 -5.43 12.09
N TYR A 39 5.57 -4.43 12.73
CA TYR A 39 4.14 -4.44 13.04
C TYR A 39 3.28 -4.39 11.77
N LEU A 40 3.64 -3.52 10.83
CA LEU A 40 2.88 -3.30 9.60
C LEU A 40 3.00 -4.44 8.58
N LYS A 41 4.16 -5.09 8.50
CA LYS A 41 4.47 -6.04 7.42
C LYS A 41 3.39 -7.11 7.19
N PRO A 42 2.97 -7.88 8.22
CA PRO A 42 1.93 -8.91 8.01
C PRO A 42 0.58 -8.31 7.63
N ILE A 43 0.25 -7.12 8.11
CA ILE A 43 -1.03 -6.46 7.81
C ILE A 43 -1.03 -5.97 6.36
N VAL A 44 0.01 -5.29 5.94
CA VAL A 44 0.16 -4.79 4.56
C VAL A 44 0.16 -5.96 3.57
N ASP A 45 0.88 -7.03 3.85
CA ASP A 45 0.89 -8.23 3.01
C ASP A 45 -0.51 -8.85 2.85
N LYS A 46 -1.33 -8.74 3.88
CA LYS A 46 -2.69 -9.32 3.87
C LYS A 46 -3.68 -8.46 3.12
N VAL A 47 -3.63 -7.12 3.30
CA VAL A 47 -4.69 -6.23 2.80
C VAL A 47 -4.45 -5.72 1.38
N PHE A 48 -3.20 -5.73 0.89
CA PHE A 48 -2.85 -5.31 -0.48
C PHE A 48 -2.73 -6.51 -1.43
N ASP A 49 -3.07 -6.29 -2.70
CA ASP A 49 -2.89 -7.27 -3.77
C ASP A 49 -1.60 -6.98 -4.55
N PHE A 50 -0.47 -7.40 -4.02
CA PHE A 50 0.81 -7.17 -4.66
C PHE A 50 1.02 -7.96 -5.97
N PRO A 51 0.48 -9.16 -6.16
CA PRO A 51 0.48 -9.80 -7.48
C PRO A 51 -0.20 -8.94 -8.55
N PHE A 52 -1.35 -8.38 -8.26
CA PHE A 52 -2.04 -7.46 -9.17
C PHE A 52 -1.24 -6.16 -9.37
N ILE A 53 -0.81 -5.52 -8.28
CA ILE A 53 -0.08 -4.24 -8.33
C ILE A 53 1.19 -4.38 -9.16
N SER A 54 1.98 -5.43 -8.97
CA SER A 54 3.22 -5.66 -9.72
C SER A 54 2.97 -5.84 -11.20
N ARG A 55 1.91 -6.56 -11.57
CA ARG A 55 1.52 -6.73 -12.97
C ARG A 55 1.14 -5.41 -13.63
N VAL A 56 0.36 -4.58 -12.93
CA VAL A 56 -0.07 -3.28 -13.46
C VAL A 56 1.10 -2.32 -13.61
N VAL A 57 1.99 -2.23 -12.62
CA VAL A 57 3.14 -1.31 -12.71
C VAL A 57 4.10 -1.69 -13.82
N MET A 58 4.25 -2.97 -14.14
CA MET A 58 5.06 -3.42 -15.27
C MET A 58 4.33 -3.28 -16.61
N GLY A 59 2.99 -3.37 -16.61
CA GLY A 59 2.19 -3.24 -17.83
C GLY A 59 2.67 -4.13 -18.97
N PRO A 60 3.00 -3.55 -20.16
CA PRO A 60 3.46 -4.33 -21.32
C PRO A 60 4.74 -5.11 -21.09
N ASP A 61 5.54 -4.73 -20.10
CA ASP A 61 6.81 -5.40 -19.79
C ASP A 61 6.64 -6.62 -18.87
N TRP A 62 5.46 -6.81 -18.29
CA TRP A 62 5.20 -7.94 -17.39
C TRP A 62 5.49 -9.31 -18.01
N PRO A 63 5.06 -9.60 -19.27
CA PRO A 63 5.39 -10.88 -19.92
C PRO A 63 6.88 -11.13 -20.14
N LYS A 64 7.71 -10.09 -20.13
CA LYS A 64 9.16 -10.20 -20.29
C LYS A 64 9.87 -10.73 -19.04
N LEU A 65 9.19 -10.70 -17.88
CA LEU A 65 9.75 -11.20 -16.62
C LEU A 65 9.48 -12.69 -16.47
N ASP A 66 10.48 -13.43 -15.97
CA ASP A 66 10.30 -14.82 -15.60
C ASP A 66 9.59 -14.93 -14.22
N THR A 67 9.26 -16.17 -13.82
CA THR A 67 8.52 -16.43 -12.58
C THR A 67 9.26 -15.93 -11.35
N GLU A 68 10.57 -16.11 -11.28
CA GLU A 68 11.38 -15.67 -10.13
C GLU A 68 11.49 -14.15 -10.07
N GLN A 69 11.66 -13.49 -11.21
CA GLN A 69 11.67 -12.04 -11.27
C GLN A 69 10.33 -11.43 -10.84
N ARG A 70 9.21 -12.02 -11.27
CA ARG A 70 7.86 -11.61 -10.84
C ARG A 70 7.68 -11.73 -9.34
N LYS A 71 8.10 -12.83 -8.75
CA LYS A 71 8.04 -13.03 -7.28
C LYS A 71 8.93 -12.03 -6.53
N GLN A 72 10.13 -11.81 -7.01
CA GLN A 72 11.06 -10.85 -6.43
C GLN A 72 10.49 -9.43 -6.47
N LEU A 73 9.90 -9.03 -7.60
CA LEU A 73 9.27 -7.72 -7.74
C LEU A 73 8.09 -7.55 -6.77
N GLN A 74 7.23 -8.56 -6.66
CA GLN A 74 6.11 -8.53 -5.72
C GLN A 74 6.58 -8.31 -4.28
N LYS A 75 7.61 -9.05 -3.86
CA LYS A 75 8.20 -8.92 -2.51
C LYS A 75 8.82 -7.54 -2.31
N ALA A 76 9.53 -7.04 -3.31
CA ALA A 76 10.16 -5.72 -3.24
C ALA A 76 9.13 -4.59 -3.11
N LEU A 77 8.04 -4.65 -3.87
CA LEU A 77 6.93 -3.69 -3.78
C LEU A 77 6.24 -3.73 -2.42
N ALA A 78 6.03 -4.93 -1.87
CA ALA A 78 5.47 -5.08 -0.53
C ALA A 78 6.36 -4.42 0.52
N LYS A 79 7.66 -4.69 0.49
CA LYS A 79 8.64 -4.08 1.40
C LYS A 79 8.71 -2.56 1.25
N LEU A 80 8.67 -2.06 0.02
CA LEU A 80 8.66 -0.62 -0.23
C LEU A 80 7.42 0.05 0.36
N SER A 81 6.24 -0.56 0.21
CA SER A 81 5.00 -0.05 0.80
C SER A 81 5.08 0.01 2.32
N VAL A 82 5.56 -1.04 2.96
CA VAL A 82 5.75 -1.07 4.43
C VAL A 82 6.75 -0.01 4.87
N SER A 83 7.86 0.12 4.16
CA SER A 83 8.87 1.15 4.44
C SER A 83 8.31 2.55 4.35
N SER A 84 7.49 2.82 3.35
CA SER A 84 6.84 4.12 3.17
C SER A 84 5.91 4.45 4.32
N PHE A 85 5.06 3.52 4.71
CA PHE A 85 4.15 3.70 5.86
C PHE A 85 4.92 3.88 7.17
N ALA A 86 5.93 3.04 7.41
CA ALA A 86 6.73 3.11 8.64
C ALA A 86 7.48 4.44 8.79
N LYS A 87 7.93 5.01 7.68
CA LYS A 87 8.58 6.32 7.66
C LYS A 87 7.59 7.47 7.84
N GLU A 88 6.47 7.44 7.12
CA GLU A 88 5.54 8.57 7.07
C GLU A 88 4.65 8.67 8.31
N PHE A 89 4.27 7.54 8.91
CA PHE A 89 3.41 7.50 10.08
C PHE A 89 4.24 7.30 11.36
N ASP A 90 5.06 8.29 11.69
CA ASP A 90 6.09 8.21 12.73
C ASP A 90 5.82 9.05 13.98
N SER A 91 4.65 9.69 14.08
CA SER A 91 4.27 10.51 15.22
C SER A 91 2.76 10.59 15.37
N TYR A 92 2.29 10.91 16.57
CA TYR A 92 0.87 11.01 16.85
C TYR A 92 0.53 12.30 17.61
N SER A 93 -0.45 13.02 17.06
CA SER A 93 -1.00 14.24 17.67
C SER A 93 -2.53 14.30 17.53
N GLY A 94 -3.20 13.14 17.59
CA GLY A 94 -4.64 13.02 17.48
C GLY A 94 -5.18 12.78 16.09
N GLN A 95 -4.34 12.33 15.16
CA GLN A 95 -4.77 12.00 13.79
C GLN A 95 -5.86 10.94 13.79
N LYS A 96 -6.77 11.04 12.84
CA LYS A 96 -7.85 10.06 12.65
C LYS A 96 -8.25 9.94 11.19
N PHE A 97 -8.74 8.76 10.82
CA PHE A 97 -9.38 8.50 9.54
C PHE A 97 -10.89 8.58 9.70
N VAL A 98 -11.53 9.45 8.93
CA VAL A 98 -12.98 9.65 8.96
C VAL A 98 -13.60 9.09 7.71
N TYR A 99 -14.51 8.14 7.87
CA TYR A 99 -15.21 7.51 6.75
C TYR A 99 -16.10 8.51 6.01
N ASP A 100 -16.00 8.50 4.69
CA ASP A 100 -16.86 9.31 3.83
C ASP A 100 -17.91 8.45 3.13
N SER A 101 -17.48 7.54 2.24
CA SER A 101 -18.41 6.77 1.42
C SER A 101 -17.75 5.53 0.81
N THR A 102 -18.60 4.62 0.34
CA THR A 102 -18.20 3.49 -0.49
C THR A 102 -19.10 3.45 -1.71
N ARG A 103 -18.51 3.34 -2.89
CA ARG A 103 -19.29 3.21 -4.13
C ARG A 103 -18.73 2.10 -5.02
N SER A 104 -19.60 1.54 -5.85
CA SER A 104 -19.20 0.53 -6.82
C SER A 104 -18.44 1.18 -7.98
N MET A 105 -17.38 0.51 -8.44
CA MET A 105 -16.59 0.88 -9.61
C MET A 105 -16.37 -0.38 -10.45
N GLY A 106 -17.20 -0.58 -11.47
CA GLY A 106 -17.16 -1.83 -12.24
C GLY A 106 -17.35 -3.04 -11.33
N ARG A 107 -16.36 -3.94 -11.31
CA ARG A 107 -16.36 -5.12 -10.42
C ARG A 107 -15.75 -4.84 -9.05
N GLY A 108 -15.20 -3.66 -8.87
CA GLY A 108 -14.55 -3.24 -7.63
C GLY A 108 -15.37 -2.25 -6.84
N LYS A 109 -14.73 -1.68 -5.83
CA LYS A 109 -15.29 -0.63 -4.98
C LYS A 109 -14.25 0.46 -4.74
N LEU A 110 -14.74 1.69 -4.55
CA LEU A 110 -13.94 2.80 -4.07
C LEU A 110 -14.39 3.13 -2.65
N VAL A 111 -13.50 2.95 -1.68
CA VAL A 111 -13.74 3.26 -0.27
C VAL A 111 -13.04 4.57 0.04
N ARG A 112 -13.80 5.57 0.47
CA ARG A 112 -13.32 6.94 0.62
C ARG A 112 -13.26 7.36 2.08
N TYR A 113 -12.12 7.92 2.46
CA TYR A 113 -11.83 8.43 3.80
C TYR A 113 -11.21 9.82 3.73
N VAL A 114 -11.34 10.58 4.79
CA VAL A 114 -10.59 11.83 5.01
C VAL A 114 -9.71 11.64 6.22
N PHE A 115 -8.42 11.85 6.04
CA PHE A 115 -7.43 11.81 7.12
C PHE A 115 -7.32 13.20 7.74
N HIS A 116 -7.61 13.28 9.02
CA HIS A 116 -7.52 14.50 9.81
C HIS A 116 -6.18 14.54 10.53
N SER A 117 -5.35 15.51 10.21
CA SER A 117 -4.05 15.72 10.87
C SER A 117 -3.90 17.21 11.18
N GLY A 118 -4.12 17.59 12.44
CA GLY A 118 -4.22 19.00 12.82
C GLY A 118 -5.34 19.68 12.04
N ASN A 119 -5.01 20.75 11.34
CA ASN A 119 -5.93 21.47 10.45
C ASN A 119 -5.96 20.91 9.03
N ASP A 120 -5.10 19.95 8.72
CA ASP A 120 -5.03 19.34 7.40
C ASP A 120 -6.13 18.30 7.21
N ARG A 121 -6.65 18.26 6.00
CA ARG A 121 -7.66 17.28 5.57
C ARG A 121 -7.17 16.67 4.27
N ILE A 122 -6.79 15.39 4.34
CA ILE A 122 -6.19 14.67 3.22
C ILE A 122 -7.17 13.57 2.80
N HIS A 123 -7.55 13.56 1.53
CA HIS A 123 -8.44 12.54 0.98
C HIS A 123 -7.65 11.27 0.67
N PHE A 124 -8.05 10.16 1.30
CA PHE A 124 -7.52 8.83 1.01
C PHE A 124 -8.64 7.99 0.39
N ASP A 125 -8.51 7.70 -0.88
CA ASP A 125 -9.43 6.83 -1.60
C ASP A 125 -8.74 5.49 -1.87
N TYR A 126 -9.42 4.40 -1.52
CA TYR A 126 -8.89 3.04 -1.66
C TYR A 126 -9.67 2.33 -2.75
N GLN A 127 -8.98 2.00 -3.84
CA GLN A 127 -9.53 1.19 -4.91
C GLN A 127 -9.43 -0.28 -4.49
N MET A 128 -10.59 -0.92 -4.35
CA MET A 128 -10.69 -2.28 -3.86
C MET A 128 -11.15 -3.21 -4.97
N HIS A 129 -10.60 -4.42 -5.01
CA HIS A 129 -11.09 -5.48 -5.87
C HIS A 129 -11.00 -6.85 -5.17
N LYS A 130 -11.67 -7.85 -5.72
CA LYS A 130 -11.50 -9.23 -5.27
C LYS A 130 -10.25 -9.80 -5.93
N ALA A 131 -9.32 -10.28 -5.08
CA ALA A 131 -8.13 -10.99 -5.53
C ALA A 131 -8.48 -12.39 -6.06
N ALA A 132 -7.48 -13.10 -6.57
CA ALA A 132 -7.65 -14.46 -7.11
C ALA A 132 -8.25 -15.45 -6.10
N ASP A 133 -8.00 -15.25 -4.81
CA ASP A 133 -8.55 -16.05 -3.71
C ASP A 133 -9.98 -15.67 -3.30
N GLY A 134 -10.60 -14.71 -3.99
CA GLY A 134 -11.95 -14.21 -3.72
C GLY A 134 -12.06 -13.22 -2.58
N GLN A 135 -10.95 -12.85 -1.94
CA GLN A 135 -10.94 -11.86 -0.86
C GLN A 135 -10.80 -10.43 -1.40
N TRP A 136 -11.46 -9.48 -0.73
CA TRP A 136 -11.28 -8.07 -1.02
C TRP A 136 -9.89 -7.61 -0.60
N LYS A 137 -9.18 -6.92 -1.51
CA LYS A 137 -7.85 -6.37 -1.26
C LYS A 137 -7.72 -4.99 -1.88
N ILE A 138 -6.78 -4.21 -1.35
CA ILE A 138 -6.46 -2.88 -1.87
C ILE A 138 -5.62 -3.05 -3.13
N ALA A 139 -6.11 -2.49 -4.24
CA ALA A 139 -5.42 -2.48 -5.53
C ALA A 139 -4.68 -1.17 -5.79
N ASN A 140 -5.13 -0.06 -5.19
CA ASN A 140 -4.55 1.27 -5.37
C ASN A 140 -4.96 2.19 -4.22
N VAL A 141 -4.10 3.11 -3.85
CA VAL A 141 -4.39 4.20 -2.92
C VAL A 141 -4.27 5.52 -3.69
N ILE A 142 -5.30 6.34 -3.59
CA ILE A 142 -5.37 7.65 -4.25
C ILE A 142 -5.38 8.71 -3.14
N VAL A 143 -4.33 9.52 -3.09
CA VAL A 143 -4.16 10.55 -2.05
C VAL A 143 -4.38 11.92 -2.69
N ASP A 144 -5.41 12.64 -2.25
CA ASP A 144 -5.81 13.93 -2.81
C ASP A 144 -5.90 13.90 -4.35
N GLY A 145 -6.49 12.84 -4.89
CA GLY A 145 -6.67 12.64 -6.32
C GLY A 145 -5.45 12.08 -7.06
N VAL A 146 -4.33 11.85 -6.39
CA VAL A 146 -3.12 11.31 -7.01
C VAL A 146 -3.03 9.81 -6.79
N SER A 147 -3.05 9.04 -7.88
CA SER A 147 -2.96 7.58 -7.86
C SER A 147 -1.52 7.11 -7.64
N ASP A 148 -1.27 6.41 -6.54
CA ASP A 148 0.03 5.80 -6.27
C ASP A 148 0.41 4.77 -7.35
N LEU A 149 -0.56 3.96 -7.78
CA LEU A 149 -0.36 2.95 -8.82
C LEU A 149 0.05 3.58 -10.15
N ALA A 150 -0.58 4.68 -10.55
CA ALA A 150 -0.26 5.40 -11.78
C ALA A 150 1.14 6.02 -11.73
N LEU A 151 1.51 6.62 -10.60
CA LEU A 151 2.86 7.18 -10.41
C LEU A 151 3.93 6.10 -10.51
N LYS A 152 3.73 4.98 -9.83
CA LYS A 152 4.66 3.84 -9.89
C LYS A 152 4.74 3.26 -11.29
N SER A 153 3.62 3.10 -11.98
CA SER A 153 3.59 2.59 -13.35
C SER A 153 4.45 3.44 -14.29
N GLY A 154 4.30 4.75 -14.24
CA GLY A 154 5.11 5.66 -15.05
C GLY A 154 6.60 5.57 -14.72
N GLN A 155 6.94 5.62 -13.45
CA GLN A 155 8.32 5.60 -12.96
C GLN A 155 9.03 4.27 -13.26
N TYR A 156 8.38 3.16 -12.98
CA TYR A 156 9.00 1.83 -13.11
C TYR A 156 9.16 1.41 -14.57
N ARG A 157 8.22 1.76 -15.43
CA ARG A 157 8.37 1.54 -16.88
C ARG A 157 9.55 2.31 -17.45
N SER A 158 9.72 3.56 -17.01
CA SER A 158 10.87 4.37 -17.43
C SER A 158 12.20 3.77 -16.94
N LEU A 159 12.27 3.35 -15.68
CA LEU A 159 13.46 2.68 -15.13
C LEU A 159 13.78 1.37 -15.83
N TYR A 160 12.76 0.57 -16.10
CA TYR A 160 12.92 -0.69 -16.82
C TYR A 160 13.44 -0.46 -18.24
N ALA A 161 12.89 0.49 -18.95
CA ALA A 161 13.33 0.82 -20.31
C ALA A 161 14.79 1.27 -20.36
N LYS A 162 15.23 2.03 -19.36
CA LYS A 162 16.60 2.58 -19.30
C LYS A 162 17.63 1.62 -18.73
N LYS A 163 17.26 0.82 -17.74
CA LYS A 163 18.20 0.06 -16.91
C LYS A 163 17.86 -1.43 -16.78
N GLY A 164 16.79 -1.89 -17.43
CA GLY A 164 16.34 -3.28 -17.35
C GLY A 164 15.83 -3.67 -15.96
N TYR A 165 15.54 -4.95 -15.79
CA TYR A 165 15.02 -5.50 -14.55
C TYR A 165 16.00 -5.30 -13.38
N SER A 166 17.29 -5.60 -13.57
CA SER A 166 18.31 -5.46 -12.53
C SER A 166 18.40 -4.03 -12.00
N GLY A 167 18.32 -3.04 -12.88
CA GLY A 167 18.35 -1.63 -12.52
C GLY A 167 17.09 -1.22 -11.78
N LEU A 168 15.93 -1.72 -12.17
CA LEU A 168 14.66 -1.47 -11.47
C LEU A 168 14.67 -2.03 -10.05
N ILE A 169 15.06 -3.28 -9.88
CA ILE A 169 15.14 -3.91 -8.55
C ILE A 169 16.16 -3.21 -7.65
N ALA A 170 17.33 -2.87 -8.19
CA ALA A 170 18.35 -2.13 -7.44
C ALA A 170 17.84 -0.77 -6.96
N TRP A 171 17.10 -0.06 -7.80
CA TRP A 171 16.50 1.22 -7.44
C TRP A 171 15.46 1.06 -6.32
N ILE A 172 14.57 0.06 -6.40
CA ILE A 172 13.58 -0.20 -5.37
C ILE A 172 14.26 -0.50 -4.02
N LYS A 173 15.29 -1.35 -4.03
CA LYS A 173 16.06 -1.68 -2.81
C LYS A 173 16.71 -0.45 -2.18
N LYS A 174 17.25 0.45 -3.01
CA LYS A 174 17.81 1.73 -2.53
C LYS A 174 16.75 2.61 -1.87
N GLN A 175 15.54 2.66 -2.42
CA GLN A 175 14.45 3.42 -1.81
C GLN A 175 14.07 2.86 -0.42
N ILE A 176 14.01 1.55 -0.28
CA ILE A 176 13.73 0.90 0.99
C ILE A 176 14.83 1.25 2.03
N GLU A 177 16.10 1.11 1.66
CA GLU A 177 17.22 1.45 2.52
C GLU A 177 17.24 2.93 2.92
N ALA A 178 16.97 3.83 1.98
CA ALA A 178 16.93 5.26 2.23
C ALA A 178 15.84 5.63 3.26
N LYS A 179 14.67 4.99 3.18
CA LYS A 179 13.57 5.21 4.14
C LYS A 179 13.94 4.73 5.54
N ALA A 180 14.62 3.60 5.66
CA ALA A 180 15.11 3.07 6.93
C ALA A 180 16.15 4.00 7.56
N LYS A 181 17.11 4.51 6.77
CA LYS A 181 18.17 5.42 7.26
C LYS A 181 17.64 6.81 7.63
N ALA A 182 16.63 7.31 6.93
CA ALA A 182 16.03 8.61 7.19
C ALA A 182 15.09 8.61 8.40
N SER A 183 14.81 7.43 8.99
CA SER A 183 13.83 7.25 10.07
C SER A 183 14.54 6.87 11.39
N VAL A 184 13.99 7.37 12.49
CA VAL A 184 14.50 7.07 13.84
C VAL A 184 13.56 6.09 14.53
#